data_8d84f08ff5828d342760329130913ea4
#
_entry.id   8d84f08ff5828d342760329130913ea4
#
_cell.length_a   1.000
_cell.length_b   1.000
_cell.length_c   1.000
_cell.angle_alpha   90.00
_cell.angle_beta   90.00
_cell.angle_gamma   90.00
#
_symmetry.space_group_name_H-M   'P 1'
#
loop_
_entity.id
_entity.type
_entity.pdbx_description
1 polymer ?
#
loop_
_entity_poly.entity_id
_entity_poly.type
_entity_poly.pdbx_seq_one_letter_code
_entity_poly.pdbx_strand_id
1 'polypeptide(L)'
;MKKGIIILAAATLGLAACKQEKKGAGGLLYTIHHSSGNEKIKEGDIVKMNFIQKNDKDSVLSNTFDSETPAVFPAQKKMYAGDMNDVLTLFGEGDSATFKVNLDTMAFHSKQPKPEQFKNDKYITFTVKIEKVIKKKAGEADSTFNKRAQEFFQADYKASSEKKKAAEPAKLKAYLEDTKLATKTTASGLHYVIEKPGSAEKPALGDTVLIDYTGRVTKKGKDGKYKIFDTSDEKLAKAENEFKPGKPYGPQKMPVGGTIPGFTEALQLIGKGGKIKVIIPSNLGYGEQGAPQVGIMPFSPIAFDLEIKDIIKGKTTPVTSAPVAATPVKK
;
A
#
# COMPACT_ATOMS: atom_id res chain seq x y z
N MET A 1 -23.63 59.27 23.35
CA MET A 1 -23.44 59.22 21.90
C MET A 1 -22.42 58.09 21.64
N LYS A 2 -22.88 56.89 21.33
CA LYS A 2 -22.02 55.70 21.04
C LYS A 2 -22.08 55.50 19.52
N LYS A 3 -20.94 55.70 18.85
CA LYS A 3 -20.79 55.41 17.42
C LYS A 3 -20.51 53.95 17.22
N GLY A 4 -21.46 53.22 16.66
CA GLY A 4 -21.29 51.83 16.27
C GLY A 4 -20.51 51.77 14.95
N ILE A 5 -19.41 51.01 14.95
CA ILE A 5 -18.63 50.64 13.76
C ILE A 5 -19.25 49.39 13.17
N ILE A 6 -19.86 49.55 12.00
CA ILE A 6 -20.34 48.41 11.19
C ILE A 6 -19.12 47.87 10.44
N ILE A 7 -18.64 46.67 10.84
CA ILE A 7 -17.63 45.94 10.08
C ILE A 7 -18.37 45.19 8.97
N LEU A 8 -18.20 45.67 7.75
CA LEU A 8 -18.69 45.00 6.54
C LEU A 8 -17.74 43.82 6.24
N ALA A 9 -18.13 42.61 6.63
CA ALA A 9 -17.43 41.42 6.24
C ALA A 9 -17.70 41.15 4.75
N ALA A 10 -16.74 41.51 3.90
CA ALA A 10 -16.73 41.13 2.50
C ALA A 10 -16.48 39.62 2.42
N ALA A 11 -17.57 38.86 2.26
CA ALA A 11 -17.48 37.42 1.88
C ALA A 11 -16.91 37.35 0.46
N THR A 12 -15.62 37.06 0.34
CA THR A 12 -15.02 36.66 -0.92
C THR A 12 -15.57 35.29 -1.26
N LEU A 13 -16.65 35.27 -2.04
CA LEU A 13 -17.09 34.09 -2.80
C LEU A 13 -15.95 33.73 -3.76
N GLY A 14 -15.10 32.81 -3.34
CA GLY A 14 -14.16 32.16 -4.23
C GLY A 14 -14.97 31.45 -5.32
N LEU A 15 -15.01 32.05 -6.50
CA LEU A 15 -15.46 31.41 -7.71
C LEU A 15 -14.63 30.16 -7.91
N ALA A 16 -15.17 29.01 -7.52
CA ALA A 16 -14.70 27.72 -8.00
C ALA A 16 -14.95 27.72 -9.51
N ALA A 17 -13.99 28.26 -10.28
CA ALA A 17 -13.99 28.15 -11.72
C ALA A 17 -14.04 26.65 -12.03
N CYS A 18 -15.18 26.14 -12.50
CA CYS A 18 -15.29 24.82 -13.08
C CYS A 18 -14.22 24.73 -14.17
N LYS A 19 -13.14 24.00 -13.88
CA LYS A 19 -12.05 23.83 -14.82
C LYS A 19 -12.59 23.00 -15.99
N GLN A 20 -12.79 23.65 -17.12
CA GLN A 20 -13.41 23.07 -18.29
C GLN A 20 -12.56 21.90 -18.84
N GLU A 21 -13.21 20.77 -19.14
CA GLU A 21 -12.58 19.65 -19.83
C GLU A 21 -12.17 20.12 -21.23
N LYS A 22 -10.92 19.93 -21.57
CA LYS A 22 -10.33 20.25 -22.87
C LYS A 22 -10.24 19.00 -23.74
N LYS A 23 -10.35 19.21 -25.05
CA LYS A 23 -10.16 18.15 -26.05
C LYS A 23 -8.74 18.21 -26.60
N GLY A 24 -8.05 17.09 -26.58
CA GLY A 24 -6.76 16.89 -27.21
C GLY A 24 -6.87 16.03 -28.47
N ALA A 25 -5.74 15.78 -29.10
CA ALA A 25 -5.65 14.89 -30.26
C ALA A 25 -6.00 13.44 -29.88
N GLY A 26 -6.34 12.61 -30.86
CA GLY A 26 -6.63 11.18 -30.64
C GLY A 26 -7.85 10.90 -29.75
N GLY A 27 -8.76 11.88 -29.58
CA GLY A 27 -9.92 11.77 -28.69
C GLY A 27 -9.59 11.89 -27.21
N LEU A 28 -8.41 12.37 -26.86
CA LEU A 28 -8.00 12.70 -25.49
C LEU A 28 -8.95 13.76 -24.91
N LEU A 29 -9.35 13.56 -23.65
CA LEU A 29 -10.03 14.57 -22.85
C LEU A 29 -9.19 14.86 -21.60
N TYR A 30 -9.02 16.13 -21.21
CA TYR A 30 -8.22 16.44 -20.02
C TYR A 30 -8.66 17.71 -19.31
N THR A 31 -8.42 17.75 -17.98
CA THR A 31 -8.64 18.90 -17.13
C THR A 31 -7.39 19.07 -16.25
N ILE A 32 -6.77 20.25 -16.30
CA ILE A 32 -5.64 20.59 -15.44
C ILE A 32 -6.20 21.20 -14.14
N HIS A 33 -5.94 20.54 -13.00
CA HIS A 33 -6.38 20.97 -11.69
C HIS A 33 -5.43 22.01 -11.09
N HIS A 34 -4.13 21.79 -11.25
CA HIS A 34 -3.08 22.71 -10.85
C HIS A 34 -1.97 22.71 -11.90
N SER A 35 -1.48 23.90 -12.22
CA SER A 35 -0.29 24.07 -13.05
C SER A 35 0.75 24.85 -12.26
N SER A 36 1.92 24.25 -12.07
CA SER A 36 3.05 24.85 -11.36
C SER A 36 3.80 25.90 -12.17
N GLY A 37 3.57 25.91 -13.49
CA GLY A 37 4.35 26.74 -14.44
C GLY A 37 5.73 26.16 -14.77
N ASN A 38 6.11 25.03 -14.23
CA ASN A 38 7.39 24.39 -14.50
C ASN A 38 7.48 23.90 -15.94
N GLU A 39 8.72 23.68 -16.40
CA GLU A 39 9.01 23.15 -17.73
C GLU A 39 8.29 21.80 -17.94
N LYS A 40 7.69 21.65 -19.12
CA LYS A 40 6.96 20.44 -19.47
C LYS A 40 7.86 19.22 -19.62
N ILE A 41 7.29 18.04 -19.38
CA ILE A 41 7.96 16.75 -19.56
C ILE A 41 8.32 16.58 -21.04
N LYS A 42 9.53 16.10 -21.29
CA LYS A 42 10.03 15.77 -22.62
C LYS A 42 10.42 14.29 -22.69
N GLU A 43 10.51 13.79 -23.90
CA GLU A 43 11.08 12.47 -24.18
C GLU A 43 12.45 12.32 -23.52
N GLY A 44 12.67 11.21 -22.83
CA GLY A 44 13.90 10.90 -22.10
C GLY A 44 13.95 11.41 -20.66
N ASP A 45 13.04 12.30 -20.22
CA ASP A 45 12.94 12.67 -18.81
C ASP A 45 12.45 11.47 -17.98
N ILE A 46 12.85 11.38 -16.71
CA ILE A 46 12.29 10.39 -15.80
C ILE A 46 11.25 11.07 -14.91
N VAL A 47 10.06 10.48 -14.87
CA VAL A 47 8.88 11.00 -14.18
C VAL A 47 8.56 10.14 -12.97
N LYS A 48 8.38 10.78 -11.81
CA LYS A 48 7.75 10.19 -10.63
C LYS A 48 6.37 10.81 -10.47
N MET A 49 5.32 9.99 -10.48
CA MET A 49 3.95 10.48 -10.31
C MET A 49 3.08 9.55 -9.47
N ASN A 50 2.14 10.13 -8.78
CA ASN A 50 1.00 9.43 -8.23
C ASN A 50 -0.18 9.49 -9.19
N PHE A 51 -0.97 8.42 -9.23
CA PHE A 51 -2.18 8.38 -10.04
C PHE A 51 -3.28 7.52 -9.44
N ILE A 52 -4.50 7.84 -9.84
CA ILE A 52 -5.68 6.98 -9.70
C ILE A 52 -6.15 6.63 -11.10
N GLN A 53 -6.24 5.34 -11.40
CA GLN A 53 -6.73 4.82 -12.66
C GLN A 53 -8.15 4.27 -12.47
N LYS A 54 -9.07 4.66 -13.35
CA LYS A 54 -10.47 4.23 -13.32
C LYS A 54 -10.96 3.81 -14.69
N ASN A 55 -11.95 2.94 -14.71
CA ASN A 55 -12.74 2.63 -15.93
C ASN A 55 -13.90 3.62 -16.09
N ASP A 56 -14.70 3.46 -17.16
CA ASP A 56 -15.87 4.33 -17.45
C ASP A 56 -17.01 4.19 -16.41
N LYS A 57 -16.99 3.17 -15.58
CA LYS A 57 -17.93 2.97 -14.46
C LYS A 57 -17.42 3.54 -13.14
N ASP A 58 -16.38 4.39 -13.18
CA ASP A 58 -15.69 4.95 -12.01
C ASP A 58 -15.07 3.91 -11.05
N SER A 59 -14.98 2.64 -11.46
CA SER A 59 -14.30 1.62 -10.66
C SER A 59 -12.80 1.90 -10.65
N VAL A 60 -12.22 1.96 -9.45
CA VAL A 60 -10.78 2.18 -9.24
C VAL A 60 -10.04 0.89 -9.58
N LEU A 61 -9.15 0.95 -10.56
CA LEU A 61 -8.32 -0.16 -11.03
C LEU A 61 -6.93 -0.14 -10.39
N SER A 62 -6.41 1.07 -10.15
CA SER A 62 -5.11 1.27 -9.49
C SER A 62 -5.11 2.63 -8.78
N ASN A 63 -4.44 2.69 -7.62
CA ASN A 63 -4.33 3.92 -6.84
C ASN A 63 -2.99 3.96 -6.10
N THR A 64 -2.04 4.71 -6.64
CA THR A 64 -0.71 4.83 -6.05
C THR A 64 -0.68 5.75 -4.82
N PHE A 65 -1.70 6.59 -4.61
CA PHE A 65 -1.83 7.36 -3.37
C PHE A 65 -2.19 6.45 -2.19
N ASP A 66 -3.08 5.47 -2.41
CA ASP A 66 -3.48 4.54 -1.35
C ASP A 66 -2.36 3.53 -1.06
N SER A 67 -1.63 3.07 -2.09
CA SER A 67 -0.48 2.18 -1.95
C SER A 67 0.79 2.89 -1.47
N GLU A 68 0.77 4.23 -1.39
CA GLU A 68 1.93 5.05 -1.02
C GLU A 68 3.20 4.73 -1.85
N THR A 69 3.00 4.27 -3.09
CA THR A 69 4.06 3.85 -4.01
C THR A 69 3.90 4.55 -5.35
N PRO A 70 4.47 5.76 -5.51
CA PRO A 70 4.45 6.48 -6.79
C PRO A 70 5.07 5.66 -7.92
N ALA A 71 4.51 5.79 -9.12
CA ALA A 71 5.12 5.22 -10.32
C ALA A 71 6.34 6.04 -10.74
N VAL A 72 7.40 5.36 -11.15
CA VAL A 72 8.64 5.97 -11.69
C VAL A 72 8.95 5.31 -13.02
N PHE A 73 9.04 6.11 -14.09
CA PHE A 73 9.28 5.61 -15.44
C PHE A 73 9.88 6.69 -16.34
N PRO A 74 10.62 6.30 -17.40
CA PRO A 74 11.06 7.25 -18.42
C PRO A 74 9.91 7.68 -19.32
N ALA A 75 9.80 8.98 -19.62
CA ALA A 75 8.90 9.50 -20.63
C ALA A 75 9.42 9.06 -22.02
N GLN A 76 8.61 8.28 -22.71
CA GLN A 76 8.95 7.73 -24.02
C GLN A 76 8.42 8.63 -25.15
N LYS A 77 8.89 8.38 -26.36
CA LYS A 77 8.31 8.96 -27.55
C LYS A 77 6.86 8.51 -27.71
N LYS A 78 5.99 9.44 -28.05
CA LYS A 78 4.61 9.10 -28.35
C LYS A 78 4.53 8.16 -29.55
N MET A 79 3.66 7.18 -29.48
CA MET A 79 3.36 6.26 -30.58
C MET A 79 2.29 6.84 -31.50
N TYR A 80 1.33 7.57 -30.93
CA TYR A 80 0.26 8.27 -31.67
C TYR A 80 -0.21 9.49 -30.86
N ALA A 81 -0.93 10.38 -31.52
CA ALA A 81 -1.47 11.58 -30.89
C ALA A 81 -2.56 11.20 -29.86
N GLY A 82 -2.40 11.64 -28.62
CA GLY A 82 -3.31 11.34 -27.49
C GLY A 82 -3.01 10.04 -26.74
N ASP A 83 -1.87 9.39 -26.98
CA ASP A 83 -1.39 8.31 -26.10
C ASP A 83 -0.87 8.87 -24.76
N MET A 84 -0.50 7.99 -23.85
CA MET A 84 -0.01 8.37 -22.51
C MET A 84 1.22 9.29 -22.59
N ASN A 85 2.17 9.03 -23.49
CA ASN A 85 3.40 9.82 -23.62
C ASN A 85 3.11 11.20 -24.22
N ASP A 86 2.17 11.31 -25.16
CA ASP A 86 1.72 12.60 -25.69
C ASP A 86 1.05 13.44 -24.59
N VAL A 87 0.19 12.81 -23.77
CA VAL A 87 -0.47 13.46 -22.63
C VAL A 87 0.52 13.99 -21.61
N LEU A 88 1.58 13.24 -21.29
CA LEU A 88 2.60 13.66 -20.32
C LEU A 88 3.30 14.96 -20.73
N THR A 89 3.43 15.23 -22.02
CA THR A 89 4.03 16.49 -22.51
C THR A 89 3.22 17.75 -22.16
N LEU A 90 1.99 17.59 -21.72
CA LEU A 90 1.13 18.70 -21.26
C LEU A 90 1.46 19.15 -19.83
N PHE A 91 2.23 18.35 -19.07
CA PHE A 91 2.46 18.55 -17.65
C PHE A 91 3.94 18.80 -17.34
N GLY A 92 4.19 19.45 -16.19
CA GLY A 92 5.49 19.65 -15.60
C GLY A 92 5.50 19.16 -14.13
N GLU A 93 6.65 19.23 -13.48
CA GLU A 93 6.77 18.92 -12.04
C GLU A 93 5.80 19.76 -11.22
N GLY A 94 5.07 19.15 -10.30
CA GLY A 94 4.08 19.82 -9.45
C GLY A 94 2.69 19.93 -10.06
N ASP A 95 2.51 19.66 -11.36
CA ASP A 95 1.18 19.72 -12.00
C ASP A 95 0.27 18.59 -11.51
N SER A 96 -1.04 18.84 -11.49
CA SER A 96 -2.06 17.81 -11.28
C SER A 96 -3.19 17.95 -12.30
N ALA A 97 -3.70 16.82 -12.77
CA ALA A 97 -4.69 16.76 -13.83
C ALA A 97 -5.55 15.50 -13.75
N THR A 98 -6.69 15.54 -14.42
CA THR A 98 -7.42 14.33 -14.84
C THR A 98 -7.42 14.28 -16.35
N PHE A 99 -7.15 13.11 -16.93
CA PHE A 99 -7.26 12.90 -18.36
C PHE A 99 -7.84 11.53 -18.67
N LYS A 100 -8.47 11.42 -19.85
CA LYS A 100 -9.13 10.24 -20.33
C LYS A 100 -8.51 9.84 -21.67
N VAL A 101 -7.83 8.70 -21.70
CA VAL A 101 -7.27 8.12 -22.92
C VAL A 101 -8.36 7.33 -23.62
N ASN A 102 -8.54 7.58 -24.92
CA ASN A 102 -9.55 6.89 -25.72
C ASN A 102 -9.08 5.47 -26.06
N LEU A 103 -9.81 4.47 -25.60
CA LEU A 103 -9.48 3.06 -25.78
C LEU A 103 -9.71 2.56 -27.23
N ASP A 104 -10.62 3.18 -27.98
CA ASP A 104 -10.83 2.84 -29.41
C ASP A 104 -9.62 3.31 -30.23
N THR A 105 -9.15 4.54 -29.97
CA THR A 105 -7.94 5.07 -30.60
C THR A 105 -6.71 4.21 -30.24
N MET A 106 -6.59 3.81 -28.98
CA MET A 106 -5.51 2.92 -28.53
C MET A 106 -5.54 1.57 -29.27
N ALA A 107 -6.70 0.93 -29.35
CA ALA A 107 -6.88 -0.35 -30.05
C ALA A 107 -6.57 -0.22 -31.54
N PHE A 108 -7.02 0.86 -32.20
CA PHE A 108 -6.74 1.14 -33.60
C PHE A 108 -5.25 1.23 -33.91
N HIS A 109 -4.50 2.01 -33.10
CA HIS A 109 -3.06 2.22 -33.32
C HIS A 109 -2.19 1.02 -32.88
N SER A 110 -2.56 0.32 -31.80
CA SER A 110 -1.86 -0.88 -31.34
C SER A 110 -2.13 -2.12 -32.20
N LYS A 111 -3.18 -2.09 -33.05
CA LYS A 111 -3.69 -3.25 -33.80
C LYS A 111 -4.07 -4.43 -32.89
N GLN A 112 -4.40 -4.15 -31.65
CA GLN A 112 -4.83 -5.13 -30.65
C GLN A 112 -6.26 -4.80 -30.20
N PRO A 113 -7.12 -5.81 -29.98
CA PRO A 113 -8.44 -5.57 -29.41
C PRO A 113 -8.30 -4.95 -27.99
N LYS A 114 -9.33 -4.24 -27.55
CA LYS A 114 -9.40 -3.81 -26.15
C LYS A 114 -9.27 -5.02 -25.23
N PRO A 115 -8.52 -4.91 -24.10
CA PRO A 115 -8.53 -5.95 -23.07
C PRO A 115 -9.96 -6.28 -22.64
N GLU A 116 -10.26 -7.56 -22.35
CA GLU A 116 -11.63 -8.02 -22.07
C GLU A 116 -12.32 -7.20 -20.96
N GLN A 117 -11.55 -6.82 -19.90
CA GLN A 117 -12.06 -5.98 -18.82
C GLN A 117 -12.51 -4.57 -19.25
N PHE A 118 -12.06 -4.08 -20.43
CA PHE A 118 -12.39 -2.77 -20.99
C PHE A 118 -13.20 -2.85 -22.29
N LYS A 119 -13.70 -4.01 -22.67
CA LYS A 119 -14.38 -4.24 -23.93
C LYS A 119 -15.47 -3.22 -24.22
N ASN A 120 -16.24 -2.86 -23.20
CA ASN A 120 -17.35 -1.92 -23.29
C ASN A 120 -17.00 -0.49 -22.89
N ASP A 121 -15.77 -0.23 -22.45
CA ASP A 121 -15.33 1.07 -22.02
C ASP A 121 -14.80 1.88 -23.20
N LYS A 122 -15.11 3.17 -23.24
CA LYS A 122 -14.59 4.12 -24.24
C LYS A 122 -13.32 4.78 -23.77
N TYR A 123 -13.21 5.03 -22.47
CA TYR A 123 -12.09 5.72 -21.87
C TYR A 123 -11.49 4.94 -20.70
N ILE A 124 -10.20 5.15 -20.51
CA ILE A 124 -9.53 4.90 -19.24
C ILE A 124 -9.14 6.26 -18.64
N THR A 125 -9.57 6.51 -17.41
CA THR A 125 -9.39 7.80 -16.73
C THR A 125 -8.22 7.73 -15.77
N PHE A 126 -7.33 8.72 -15.85
CA PHE A 126 -6.23 8.91 -14.92
C PHE A 126 -6.38 10.25 -14.21
N THR A 127 -6.34 10.25 -12.88
CA THR A 127 -6.14 11.45 -12.08
C THR A 127 -4.71 11.41 -11.56
N VAL A 128 -3.89 12.38 -11.93
CA VAL A 128 -2.44 12.36 -11.70
C VAL A 128 -1.94 13.54 -10.89
N LYS A 129 -0.84 13.32 -10.18
CA LYS A 129 0.02 14.33 -9.57
C LYS A 129 1.46 14.03 -9.99
N ILE A 130 2.09 14.96 -10.69
CA ILE A 130 3.51 14.86 -11.04
C ILE A 130 4.34 15.29 -9.83
N GLU A 131 5.01 14.34 -9.20
CA GLU A 131 5.77 14.58 -7.97
C GLU A 131 7.17 15.09 -8.25
N LYS A 132 7.84 14.51 -9.27
CA LYS A 132 9.19 14.86 -9.65
C LYS A 132 9.45 14.57 -11.12
N VAL A 133 10.26 15.44 -11.75
CA VAL A 133 10.76 15.23 -13.10
C VAL A 133 12.29 15.40 -13.10
N ILE A 134 13.01 14.33 -13.41
CA ILE A 134 14.45 14.39 -13.61
C ILE A 134 14.71 14.68 -15.09
N LYS A 135 15.08 15.92 -15.36
CA LYS A 135 15.36 16.41 -16.72
C LYS A 135 16.68 15.86 -17.24
N LYS A 136 16.67 15.34 -18.47
CA LYS A 136 17.90 15.04 -19.20
C LYS A 136 18.49 16.35 -19.73
N LYS A 137 19.77 16.63 -19.41
CA LYS A 137 20.45 17.85 -19.88
C LYS A 137 20.83 17.72 -21.33
N ALA A 138 20.87 18.84 -22.07
CA ALA A 138 21.36 18.86 -23.45
C ALA A 138 22.80 18.34 -23.51
N GLY A 139 23.07 17.37 -24.39
CA GLY A 139 24.38 16.73 -24.52
C GLY A 139 24.80 15.78 -23.38
N GLU A 140 23.93 15.54 -22.39
CA GLU A 140 24.25 14.59 -21.33
C GLU A 140 24.21 13.15 -21.87
N ALA A 141 25.29 12.40 -21.62
CA ALA A 141 25.35 10.99 -21.98
C ALA A 141 24.32 10.19 -21.16
N ASP A 142 23.69 9.17 -21.78
CA ASP A 142 22.68 8.35 -21.14
C ASP A 142 23.17 7.69 -19.83
N SER A 143 24.43 7.24 -19.81
CA SER A 143 25.04 6.64 -18.62
C SER A 143 25.11 7.62 -17.44
N THR A 144 25.49 8.88 -17.70
CA THR A 144 25.57 9.94 -16.68
C THR A 144 24.18 10.31 -16.18
N PHE A 145 23.23 10.47 -17.10
CA PHE A 145 21.83 10.75 -16.76
C PHE A 145 21.23 9.64 -15.90
N ASN A 146 21.36 8.37 -16.32
CA ASN A 146 20.83 7.22 -15.60
C ASN A 146 21.43 7.10 -14.20
N LYS A 147 22.75 7.31 -14.07
CA LYS A 147 23.42 7.31 -12.76
C LYS A 147 22.85 8.39 -11.84
N ARG A 148 22.72 9.62 -12.31
CA ARG A 148 22.16 10.75 -11.55
C ARG A 148 20.70 10.51 -11.16
N ALA A 149 19.90 9.95 -12.04
CA ALA A 149 18.51 9.58 -11.76
C ALA A 149 18.42 8.46 -10.72
N GLN A 150 19.27 7.44 -10.84
CA GLN A 150 19.33 6.33 -9.88
C GLN A 150 19.72 6.81 -8.48
N GLU A 151 20.76 7.64 -8.37
CA GLU A 151 21.21 8.23 -7.10
C GLU A 151 20.08 9.05 -6.44
N PHE A 152 19.35 9.86 -7.25
CA PHE A 152 18.22 10.63 -6.77
C PHE A 152 17.12 9.72 -6.21
N PHE A 153 16.70 8.69 -6.96
CA PHE A 153 15.61 7.82 -6.53
C PHE A 153 15.99 6.92 -5.35
N GLN A 154 17.26 6.52 -5.23
CA GLN A 154 17.74 5.82 -4.04
C GLN A 154 17.67 6.72 -2.80
N ALA A 155 18.09 7.97 -2.90
CA ALA A 155 18.00 8.94 -1.81
C ALA A 155 16.54 9.26 -1.44
N ASP A 156 15.67 9.46 -2.44
CA ASP A 156 14.23 9.73 -2.26
C ASP A 156 13.51 8.53 -1.61
N TYR A 157 13.83 7.30 -2.05
CA TYR A 157 13.30 6.08 -1.44
C TYR A 157 13.72 5.97 0.02
N LYS A 158 15.01 6.17 0.32
CA LYS A 158 15.54 6.14 1.68
C LYS A 158 14.85 7.16 2.58
N ALA A 159 14.74 8.42 2.13
CA ALA A 159 14.07 9.47 2.89
C ALA A 159 12.58 9.17 3.13
N SER A 160 11.88 8.63 2.10
CA SER A 160 10.49 8.19 2.22
C SER A 160 10.33 7.04 3.20
N SER A 161 11.24 6.05 3.15
CA SER A 161 11.27 4.89 4.03
C SER A 161 11.47 5.30 5.48
N GLU A 162 12.45 6.15 5.76
CA GLU A 162 12.71 6.70 7.09
C GLU A 162 11.51 7.48 7.65
N LYS A 163 10.87 8.30 6.82
CA LYS A 163 9.65 9.04 7.21
C LYS A 163 8.51 8.09 7.58
N LYS A 164 8.28 7.04 6.79
CA LYS A 164 7.24 6.03 7.05
C LYS A 164 7.53 5.25 8.32
N LYS A 165 8.79 4.85 8.54
CA LYS A 165 9.25 4.19 9.77
C LYS A 165 9.03 5.07 10.99
N ALA A 166 9.41 6.34 10.93
CA ALA A 166 9.22 7.30 12.02
C ALA A 166 7.72 7.56 12.33
N ALA A 167 6.82 7.39 11.35
CA ALA A 167 5.38 7.56 11.54
C ALA A 167 4.68 6.33 12.14
N GLU A 168 5.32 5.17 12.19
CA GLU A 168 4.69 3.92 12.65
C GLU A 168 4.20 3.99 14.11
N PRO A 169 4.95 4.52 15.10
CA PRO A 169 4.46 4.63 16.45
C PRO A 169 3.15 5.42 16.59
N ALA A 170 3.00 6.49 15.77
CA ALA A 170 1.77 7.27 15.74
C ALA A 170 0.60 6.49 15.15
N LYS A 171 0.84 5.66 14.11
CA LYS A 171 -0.19 4.77 13.53
C LYS A 171 -0.68 3.75 14.57
N LEU A 172 0.26 3.13 15.28
CA LEU A 172 -0.03 2.16 16.34
C LEU A 172 -0.85 2.80 17.46
N LYS A 173 -0.41 3.96 17.94
CA LYS A 173 -1.10 4.72 18.99
C LYS A 173 -2.54 5.07 18.56
N ALA A 174 -2.72 5.59 17.35
CA ALA A 174 -4.03 5.94 16.81
C ALA A 174 -4.98 4.72 16.75
N TYR A 175 -4.47 3.56 16.36
CA TYR A 175 -5.24 2.32 16.34
C TYR A 175 -5.69 1.89 17.75
N LEU A 176 -4.77 1.91 18.72
CA LEU A 176 -5.07 1.54 20.10
C LEU A 176 -6.10 2.49 20.74
N GLU A 177 -5.98 3.80 20.51
CA GLU A 177 -6.93 4.82 21.00
C GLU A 177 -8.32 4.64 20.39
N ASP A 178 -8.39 4.41 19.09
CA ASP A 178 -9.67 4.21 18.38
C ASP A 178 -10.37 2.93 18.80
N THR A 179 -9.62 1.83 18.96
CA THR A 179 -10.19 0.52 19.36
C THR A 179 -10.37 0.38 20.86
N LYS A 180 -9.83 1.29 21.66
CA LYS A 180 -9.86 1.27 23.14
C LYS A 180 -9.33 -0.04 23.73
N LEU A 181 -8.42 -0.71 23.04
CA LEU A 181 -7.80 -1.95 23.50
C LEU A 181 -6.79 -1.66 24.62
N ALA A 182 -7.04 -2.18 25.81
CA ALA A 182 -6.10 -2.15 26.95
C ALA A 182 -5.07 -3.28 26.78
N THR A 183 -4.04 -3.02 25.97
CA THR A 183 -3.01 -4.01 25.63
C THR A 183 -1.91 -4.10 26.68
N LYS A 184 -1.35 -5.31 26.83
CA LYS A 184 -0.01 -5.53 27.39
C LYS A 184 0.98 -5.53 26.23
N THR A 185 2.27 -5.31 26.55
CA THR A 185 3.34 -5.31 25.54
C THR A 185 4.42 -6.30 25.95
N THR A 186 4.89 -7.10 25.00
CA THR A 186 6.03 -7.99 25.21
C THR A 186 7.36 -7.24 25.07
N ALA A 187 8.48 -7.89 25.41
CA ALA A 187 9.81 -7.31 25.24
C ALA A 187 10.17 -7.02 23.77
N SER A 188 9.60 -7.77 22.82
CA SER A 188 9.77 -7.54 21.38
C SER A 188 8.98 -6.34 20.83
N GLY A 189 8.00 -5.85 21.62
CA GLY A 189 7.08 -4.78 21.22
C GLY A 189 5.73 -5.27 20.68
N LEU A 190 5.41 -6.56 20.75
CA LEU A 190 4.09 -7.08 20.41
C LEU A 190 3.06 -6.59 21.42
N HIS A 191 1.97 -5.94 20.95
CA HIS A 191 0.84 -5.57 21.79
C HIS A 191 -0.23 -6.65 21.78
N TYR A 192 -0.79 -7.01 22.94
CA TYR A 192 -1.75 -8.09 23.03
C TYR A 192 -2.79 -7.96 24.15
N VAL A 193 -3.95 -8.58 23.93
CA VAL A 193 -4.99 -8.81 24.93
C VAL A 193 -5.37 -10.27 24.89
N ILE A 194 -5.12 -11.01 25.97
CA ILE A 194 -5.59 -12.39 26.10
C ILE A 194 -7.05 -12.34 26.55
N GLU A 195 -7.97 -12.70 25.66
CA GLU A 195 -9.41 -12.81 25.97
C GLU A 195 -9.70 -14.12 26.70
N LYS A 196 -8.99 -15.19 26.33
CA LYS A 196 -9.07 -16.50 26.98
C LYS A 196 -7.70 -17.17 26.93
N PRO A 197 -7.12 -17.57 28.07
CA PRO A 197 -5.76 -18.14 28.09
C PRO A 197 -5.68 -19.54 27.43
N GLY A 198 -6.77 -20.31 27.42
CA GLY A 198 -6.77 -21.68 26.95
C GLY A 198 -6.12 -22.65 27.95
N SER A 199 -5.60 -23.77 27.42
CA SER A 199 -4.89 -24.77 28.26
C SER A 199 -3.58 -24.22 28.82
N ALA A 200 -3.08 -24.84 29.88
CA ALA A 200 -1.77 -24.50 30.45
C ALA A 200 -0.62 -24.79 29.46
N GLU A 201 -0.75 -25.84 28.67
CA GLU A 201 0.19 -26.19 27.62
C GLU A 201 0.06 -25.23 26.45
N LYS A 202 1.17 -24.62 26.04
CA LYS A 202 1.26 -23.69 24.92
C LYS A 202 2.04 -24.32 23.78
N PRO A 203 1.78 -23.92 22.53
CA PRO A 203 2.54 -24.39 21.40
C PRO A 203 3.99 -23.89 21.45
N ALA A 204 4.93 -24.73 21.02
CA ALA A 204 6.35 -24.41 20.89
C ALA A 204 6.75 -24.38 19.41
N LEU A 205 7.94 -23.84 19.12
CA LEU A 205 8.52 -23.92 17.77
C LEU A 205 8.58 -25.38 17.30
N GLY A 206 8.15 -25.64 16.06
CA GLY A 206 8.06 -26.96 15.48
C GLY A 206 6.72 -27.67 15.70
N ASP A 207 5.87 -27.22 16.62
CA ASP A 207 4.50 -27.69 16.72
C ASP A 207 3.67 -27.16 15.54
N THR A 208 2.50 -27.74 15.30
CA THR A 208 1.49 -27.25 14.37
C THR A 208 0.23 -26.91 15.16
N VAL A 209 -0.34 -25.74 14.95
CA VAL A 209 -1.63 -25.36 15.54
C VAL A 209 -2.74 -25.46 14.50
N LEU A 210 -3.94 -25.85 14.96
CA LEU A 210 -5.18 -25.65 14.24
C LEU A 210 -5.79 -24.35 14.76
N ILE A 211 -5.94 -23.33 13.90
CA ILE A 211 -6.24 -21.98 14.31
C ILE A 211 -7.33 -21.32 13.48
N ASP A 212 -8.25 -20.60 14.12
CA ASP A 212 -9.05 -19.56 13.49
C ASP A 212 -8.37 -18.22 13.65
N TYR A 213 -8.43 -17.41 12.59
CA TYR A 213 -7.81 -16.10 12.61
C TYR A 213 -8.55 -15.08 11.73
N THR A 214 -8.38 -13.81 12.08
CA THR A 214 -8.76 -12.68 11.24
C THR A 214 -7.70 -11.60 11.34
N GLY A 215 -7.08 -11.28 10.21
CA GLY A 215 -6.06 -10.22 10.07
C GLY A 215 -6.66 -8.95 9.49
N ARG A 216 -6.35 -7.80 10.10
CA ARG A 216 -6.82 -6.47 9.67
C ARG A 216 -5.67 -5.49 9.53
N VAL A 217 -5.77 -4.60 8.56
CA VAL A 217 -4.91 -3.40 8.53
C VAL A 217 -5.33 -2.45 9.66
N THR A 218 -4.37 -1.68 10.18
CA THR A 218 -4.62 -0.74 11.30
C THR A 218 -4.95 0.69 10.83
N LYS A 219 -5.07 0.91 9.52
CA LYS A 219 -5.55 2.16 8.92
C LYS A 219 -6.98 1.96 8.44
N LYS A 220 -7.89 2.84 8.86
CA LYS A 220 -9.28 2.84 8.38
C LYS A 220 -9.35 3.18 6.90
N GLY A 221 -10.22 2.46 6.19
CA GLY A 221 -10.64 2.83 4.85
C GLY A 221 -11.50 4.10 4.83
N LYS A 222 -11.91 4.51 3.63
CA LYS A 222 -12.83 5.68 3.45
C LYS A 222 -14.22 5.45 4.06
N ASP A 223 -14.60 4.18 4.23
CA ASP A 223 -15.83 3.73 4.90
C ASP A 223 -15.73 3.74 6.44
N GLY A 224 -14.59 4.15 6.99
CA GLY A 224 -14.33 4.19 8.42
C GLY A 224 -14.03 2.82 9.06
N LYS A 225 -13.91 1.75 8.25
CA LYS A 225 -13.65 0.39 8.74
C LYS A 225 -12.18 0.01 8.62
N TYR A 226 -11.73 -0.92 9.45
CA TYR A 226 -10.45 -1.60 9.32
C TYR A 226 -10.59 -2.78 8.36
N LYS A 227 -10.03 -2.65 7.17
CA LYS A 227 -10.13 -3.67 6.12
C LYS A 227 -9.51 -5.00 6.59
N ILE A 228 -10.23 -6.10 6.36
CA ILE A 228 -9.71 -7.45 6.52
C ILE A 228 -8.81 -7.75 5.32
N PHE A 229 -7.58 -8.19 5.56
CA PHE A 229 -6.71 -8.64 4.48
C PHE A 229 -6.66 -10.17 4.37
N ASP A 230 -6.94 -10.86 5.48
CA ASP A 230 -7.06 -12.31 5.51
C ASP A 230 -7.90 -12.80 6.69
N THR A 231 -8.68 -13.89 6.50
CA THR A 231 -9.48 -14.49 7.56
C THR A 231 -9.78 -15.96 7.25
N SER A 232 -9.89 -16.79 8.29
CA SER A 232 -10.40 -18.17 8.20
C SER A 232 -11.92 -18.23 8.23
N ASP A 233 -12.62 -17.16 8.60
CA ASP A 233 -14.08 -17.11 8.68
C ASP A 233 -14.72 -16.77 7.34
N GLU A 234 -15.36 -17.75 6.70
CA GLU A 234 -16.03 -17.58 5.40
C GLU A 234 -17.21 -16.58 5.47
N LYS A 235 -17.98 -16.61 6.55
CA LYS A 235 -19.13 -15.72 6.71
C LYS A 235 -18.67 -14.26 6.81
N LEU A 236 -17.65 -14.03 7.60
CA LEU A 236 -17.03 -12.72 7.74
C LEU A 236 -16.40 -12.25 6.42
N ALA A 237 -15.69 -13.13 5.70
CA ALA A 237 -15.13 -12.81 4.39
C ALA A 237 -16.21 -12.38 3.38
N LYS A 238 -17.37 -13.06 3.36
CA LYS A 238 -18.50 -12.68 2.52
C LYS A 238 -19.14 -11.36 2.94
N ALA A 239 -19.31 -11.14 4.24
CA ALA A 239 -19.91 -9.91 4.78
C ALA A 239 -19.06 -8.65 4.49
N GLU A 240 -17.75 -8.79 4.48
CA GLU A 240 -16.80 -7.67 4.23
C GLU A 240 -16.31 -7.61 2.77
N ASN A 241 -16.91 -8.38 1.84
CA ASN A 241 -16.53 -8.45 0.42
C ASN A 241 -15.07 -8.86 0.15
N GLU A 242 -14.51 -9.67 1.05
CA GLU A 242 -13.15 -10.23 0.95
C GLU A 242 -13.14 -11.74 0.68
N PHE A 243 -14.29 -12.29 0.27
CA PHE A 243 -14.40 -13.70 -0.09
C PHE A 243 -13.55 -14.03 -1.32
N LYS A 244 -12.73 -15.07 -1.19
CA LYS A 244 -11.84 -15.56 -2.26
C LYS A 244 -12.27 -16.96 -2.67
N PRO A 245 -12.80 -17.16 -3.90
CA PRO A 245 -13.14 -18.49 -4.40
C PRO A 245 -11.91 -19.41 -4.38
N GLY A 246 -12.11 -20.65 -3.94
CA GLY A 246 -11.02 -21.64 -3.86
C GLY A 246 -10.12 -21.55 -2.63
N LYS A 247 -10.25 -20.51 -1.80
CA LYS A 247 -9.56 -20.46 -0.52
C LYS A 247 -10.23 -21.43 0.45
N PRO A 248 -9.47 -22.29 1.17
CA PRO A 248 -10.03 -23.08 2.27
C PRO A 248 -10.37 -22.15 3.44
N TYR A 249 -11.63 -22.20 3.88
CA TYR A 249 -12.11 -21.51 5.08
C TYR A 249 -12.27 -22.51 6.23
N GLY A 250 -12.48 -22.01 7.44
CA GLY A 250 -12.45 -22.79 8.68
C GLY A 250 -11.05 -22.83 9.29
N PRO A 251 -10.87 -23.58 10.40
CA PRO A 251 -9.61 -23.61 11.11
C PRO A 251 -8.46 -24.11 10.22
N GLN A 252 -7.35 -23.39 10.20
CA GLN A 252 -6.18 -23.67 9.36
C GLN A 252 -5.05 -24.30 10.17
N LYS A 253 -4.35 -25.28 9.56
CA LYS A 253 -3.12 -25.84 10.13
C LYS A 253 -1.95 -24.89 9.84
N MET A 254 -1.30 -24.41 10.89
CA MET A 254 -0.15 -23.51 10.78
C MET A 254 1.03 -24.03 11.62
N PRO A 255 2.20 -24.23 11.04
CA PRO A 255 3.41 -24.52 11.79
C PRO A 255 3.80 -23.32 12.66
N VAL A 256 4.12 -23.55 13.92
CA VAL A 256 4.65 -22.53 14.84
C VAL A 256 6.09 -22.22 14.41
N GLY A 257 6.34 -21.00 13.98
CA GLY A 257 7.59 -20.56 13.34
C GLY A 257 7.52 -20.47 11.82
N GLY A 258 6.41 -20.88 11.18
CA GLY A 258 6.19 -20.79 9.73
C GLY A 258 5.56 -19.50 9.24
N THR A 259 5.38 -18.51 10.11
CA THR A 259 4.72 -17.22 9.82
C THR A 259 5.59 -16.04 10.26
N ILE A 260 5.05 -14.82 10.14
CA ILE A 260 5.74 -13.61 10.62
C ILE A 260 6.05 -13.72 12.13
N PRO A 261 7.17 -13.13 12.60
CA PRO A 261 7.64 -13.28 13.98
C PRO A 261 6.58 -12.96 15.04
N GLY A 262 5.84 -11.86 14.88
CA GLY A 262 4.82 -11.45 15.84
C GLY A 262 3.61 -12.40 15.90
N PHE A 263 3.26 -13.05 14.80
CA PHE A 263 2.20 -14.07 14.80
C PHE A 263 2.67 -15.34 15.52
N THR A 264 3.90 -15.77 15.27
CA THR A 264 4.54 -16.89 15.98
C THR A 264 4.59 -16.64 17.47
N GLU A 265 5.03 -15.45 17.89
CA GLU A 265 5.07 -15.04 19.29
C GLU A 265 3.67 -15.04 19.94
N ALA A 266 2.68 -14.52 19.22
CA ALA A 266 1.29 -14.51 19.70
C ALA A 266 0.74 -15.91 20.00
N LEU A 267 1.03 -16.90 19.12
CA LEU A 267 0.63 -18.28 19.34
C LEU A 267 1.20 -18.87 20.63
N GLN A 268 2.41 -18.49 21.01
CA GLN A 268 3.08 -18.98 22.22
C GLN A 268 2.56 -18.35 23.51
N LEU A 269 1.71 -17.32 23.43
CA LEU A 269 1.09 -16.67 24.60
C LEU A 269 -0.15 -17.40 25.12
N ILE A 270 -0.82 -18.20 24.31
CA ILE A 270 -2.07 -18.88 24.64
C ILE A 270 -2.01 -20.40 24.36
N GLY A 271 -2.83 -21.17 25.05
CA GLY A 271 -2.94 -22.61 24.85
C GLY A 271 -4.15 -23.03 23.98
N LYS A 272 -4.42 -24.33 23.88
CA LYS A 272 -5.59 -24.88 23.18
C LYS A 272 -6.88 -24.30 23.78
N GLY A 273 -7.78 -23.83 22.90
CA GLY A 273 -9.02 -23.11 23.26
C GLY A 273 -8.79 -21.67 23.68
N GLY A 274 -7.55 -21.16 23.62
CA GLY A 274 -7.20 -19.78 23.92
C GLY A 274 -7.57 -18.81 22.80
N LYS A 275 -7.88 -17.56 23.19
CA LYS A 275 -8.19 -16.44 22.30
C LYS A 275 -7.34 -15.23 22.67
N ILE A 276 -6.78 -14.59 21.66
CA ILE A 276 -5.92 -13.43 21.83
C ILE A 276 -6.15 -12.43 20.68
N LYS A 277 -6.16 -11.15 21.02
CA LYS A 277 -6.02 -10.06 20.06
C LYS A 277 -4.58 -9.57 20.12
N VAL A 278 -3.97 -9.39 18.96
CA VAL A 278 -2.61 -8.88 18.87
C VAL A 278 -2.51 -7.76 17.87
N ILE A 279 -1.67 -6.78 18.18
CA ILE A 279 -1.24 -5.76 17.22
C ILE A 279 0.25 -5.94 17.05
N ILE A 280 0.64 -6.26 15.83
CA ILE A 280 1.98 -6.66 15.44
C ILE A 280 2.65 -5.45 14.77
N PRO A 281 3.66 -4.82 15.38
CA PRO A 281 4.46 -3.78 14.74
C PRO A 281 5.13 -4.31 13.47
N SER A 282 5.47 -3.44 12.55
CA SER A 282 5.98 -3.84 11.24
C SER A 282 7.28 -4.65 11.31
N ASN A 283 8.16 -4.37 12.27
CA ASN A 283 9.39 -5.14 12.48
C ASN A 283 9.17 -6.60 12.91
N LEU A 284 8.00 -6.91 13.46
CA LEU A 284 7.54 -8.27 13.76
C LEU A 284 6.55 -8.81 12.71
N GLY A 285 6.23 -8.01 11.69
CA GLY A 285 5.28 -8.29 10.62
C GLY A 285 5.93 -8.23 9.24
N TYR A 286 5.44 -7.31 8.39
CA TYR A 286 5.84 -7.19 6.98
C TYR A 286 6.92 -6.13 6.71
N GLY A 287 7.41 -5.44 7.73
CA GLY A 287 8.57 -4.55 7.68
C GLY A 287 8.46 -3.40 6.69
N GLU A 288 9.61 -3.07 6.11
CA GLU A 288 9.79 -2.02 5.10
C GLU A 288 9.06 -2.32 3.78
N GLN A 289 8.94 -3.58 3.41
CA GLN A 289 8.29 -3.95 2.16
C GLN A 289 6.76 -3.85 2.26
N GLY A 290 6.19 -4.13 3.43
CA GLY A 290 4.75 -4.33 3.55
C GLY A 290 4.26 -5.52 2.72
N ALA A 291 2.97 -5.55 2.42
CA ALA A 291 2.33 -6.45 1.46
C ALA A 291 1.21 -5.67 0.74
N PRO A 292 1.56 -4.75 -0.18
CA PRO A 292 0.60 -3.82 -0.81
C PRO A 292 -0.53 -4.54 -1.56
N GLN A 293 -0.28 -5.74 -2.08
CA GLN A 293 -1.27 -6.57 -2.79
C GLN A 293 -2.45 -6.99 -1.90
N VAL A 294 -2.26 -6.99 -0.58
CA VAL A 294 -3.32 -7.24 0.41
C VAL A 294 -3.63 -6.01 1.27
N GLY A 295 -3.12 -4.84 0.90
CA GLY A 295 -3.39 -3.56 1.55
C GLY A 295 -2.53 -3.25 2.77
N ILE A 296 -1.46 -4.01 3.03
CA ILE A 296 -0.51 -3.74 4.11
C ILE A 296 0.61 -2.85 3.58
N MET A 297 0.62 -1.57 4.00
CA MET A 297 1.62 -0.60 3.56
C MET A 297 2.97 -0.80 4.26
N PRO A 298 4.07 -0.31 3.66
CA PRO A 298 5.36 -0.24 4.34
C PRO A 298 5.27 0.37 5.74
N PHE A 299 5.98 -0.21 6.69
CA PHE A 299 6.00 0.23 8.09
C PHE A 299 4.59 0.44 8.68
N SER A 300 3.72 -0.52 8.47
CA SER A 300 2.37 -0.49 9.02
C SER A 300 2.17 -1.63 10.00
N PRO A 301 1.74 -1.34 11.24
CA PRO A 301 1.30 -2.37 12.15
C PRO A 301 0.05 -3.06 11.59
N ILE A 302 -0.15 -4.30 11.96
CA ILE A 302 -1.33 -5.11 11.61
C ILE A 302 -1.95 -5.68 12.88
N ALA A 303 -3.24 -6.01 12.81
CA ALA A 303 -3.94 -6.59 13.94
C ALA A 303 -4.49 -7.97 13.59
N PHE A 304 -4.45 -8.89 14.54
CA PHE A 304 -5.08 -10.19 14.43
C PHE A 304 -5.95 -10.53 15.64
N ASP A 305 -7.08 -11.17 15.34
CA ASP A 305 -7.84 -11.97 16.28
C ASP A 305 -7.45 -13.44 16.03
N LEU A 306 -6.99 -14.17 17.05
CA LEU A 306 -6.51 -15.54 16.94
C LEU A 306 -7.21 -16.44 17.95
N GLU A 307 -7.60 -17.65 17.52
CA GLU A 307 -8.13 -18.68 18.42
C GLU A 307 -7.50 -20.04 18.12
N ILE A 308 -6.75 -20.61 19.05
CA ILE A 308 -6.17 -21.94 18.91
C ILE A 308 -7.23 -23.01 19.18
N LYS A 309 -7.59 -23.78 18.16
CA LYS A 309 -8.54 -24.90 18.28
C LYS A 309 -7.85 -26.17 18.75
N ASP A 310 -6.62 -26.41 18.29
CA ASP A 310 -5.85 -27.59 18.66
C ASP A 310 -4.34 -27.34 18.54
N ILE A 311 -3.54 -28.14 19.26
CA ILE A 311 -2.07 -28.13 19.21
C ILE A 311 -1.61 -29.55 18.85
N ILE A 312 -0.95 -29.67 17.71
CA ILE A 312 -0.37 -30.92 17.23
C ILE A 312 1.13 -30.83 17.48
N LYS A 313 1.65 -31.68 18.36
CA LYS A 313 3.06 -31.67 18.70
C LYS A 313 3.93 -32.06 17.51
N GLY A 314 4.97 -31.28 17.26
CA GLY A 314 6.02 -31.62 16.31
C GLY A 314 6.77 -32.87 16.76
N LYS A 315 7.24 -33.67 15.79
CA LYS A 315 8.20 -34.72 16.12
C LYS A 315 9.47 -34.07 16.61
N THR A 316 9.79 -34.21 17.90
CA THR A 316 11.09 -33.79 18.45
C THR A 316 12.17 -34.71 17.83
N THR A 317 12.79 -34.24 16.75
CA THR A 317 14.11 -34.75 16.39
C THR A 317 15.08 -34.14 17.40
N PRO A 318 15.80 -34.94 18.23
CA PRO A 318 16.80 -34.34 19.10
C PRO A 318 17.81 -33.62 18.23
N VAL A 319 17.92 -32.30 18.38
CA VAL A 319 19.04 -31.55 17.82
C VAL A 319 20.25 -31.97 18.62
N THR A 320 20.95 -33.00 18.17
CA THR A 320 22.29 -33.32 18.64
C THR A 320 23.14 -32.12 18.27
N SER A 321 23.42 -31.26 19.26
CA SER A 321 24.42 -30.20 19.14
C SER A 321 25.76 -30.86 18.84
N ALA A 322 26.12 -30.91 17.55
CA ALA A 322 27.50 -31.24 17.18
C ALA A 322 28.40 -30.14 17.75
N PRO A 323 29.47 -30.49 18.51
CA PRO A 323 30.38 -29.47 19.00
C PRO A 323 31.06 -28.81 17.81
N VAL A 324 30.97 -27.49 17.74
CA VAL A 324 31.72 -26.68 16.78
C VAL A 324 33.21 -26.93 17.07
N ALA A 325 33.85 -27.70 16.20
CA ALA A 325 35.31 -27.89 16.25
C ALA A 325 35.97 -26.55 15.94
N ALA A 326 36.65 -26.00 16.92
CA ALA A 326 37.52 -24.82 16.77
C ALA A 326 38.65 -25.16 15.82
N THR A 327 38.70 -24.51 14.67
CA THR A 327 39.82 -24.59 13.73
C THR A 327 41.01 -23.81 14.34
N PRO A 328 42.20 -24.41 14.49
CA PRO A 328 43.33 -23.67 14.99
C PRO A 328 43.87 -22.68 13.96
N VAL A 329 44.01 -21.42 14.39
CA VAL A 329 44.70 -20.39 13.63
C VAL A 329 46.17 -20.74 13.58
N LYS A 330 46.75 -21.04 12.42
CA LYS A 330 48.19 -21.11 12.21
C LYS A 330 48.79 -19.71 12.26
N LYS A 331 49.84 -19.60 13.07
CA LYS A 331 50.73 -18.43 13.19
C LYS A 331 51.50 -18.20 11.88
#